data_69539cbb7dba3b97eee59b5f99e866b4
#
_entry.id   69539cbb7dba3b97eee59b5f99e866b4
#
_cell.length_a   1.000
_cell.length_b   1.000
_cell.length_c   1.000
_cell.angle_alpha   90.00
_cell.angle_beta   90.00
_cell.angle_gamma   90.00
#
_symmetry.space_group_name_H-M   'P 1'
#
loop_
_entity.id
_entity.type
_entity.pdbx_description
1 polymer ?
#
loop_
_entity_poly.entity_id
_entity_poly.type
_entity_poly.pdbx_seq_one_letter_code
_entity_poly.pdbx_strand_id
1 'polypeptide(L)'
;VGGGKCLDLAKCAATFGGMDLICVPTSVATCVASSSVCIMYHDDGKPDGSVAMNKEVDVVIADTDVIATAPKRTLAAGIFDSIAKLPEVIHNTNVNSYRDCTLEKYICAVNSKAIYNFLMGEGCNVYDNGVASGRLTDVILTNLLHTSVVSGFSCGVNQLALAHGLYDCVRRSFTKEASHMLHGEIVAVGVLMQLHFNQTSERDIKEVRALMVHMQLPTTLAQLGIEPNEENLRVLVEYLISSTGLCLADETRLRQA
;
A
#
# COMPACT_ATOMS: atom_id res chain seq x y z
N VAL A 1 -12.38 15.16 8.97
CA VAL A 1 -12.00 14.21 10.03
C VAL A 1 -12.57 12.85 9.70
N GLY A 2 -11.74 11.79 9.67
CA GLY A 2 -12.23 10.43 9.44
C GLY A 2 -11.18 9.47 8.91
N GLY A 3 -11.65 8.28 8.51
CA GLY A 3 -10.85 7.26 7.85
C GLY A 3 -10.70 7.52 6.33
N GLY A 4 -10.00 6.63 5.63
CA GLY A 4 -9.59 6.79 4.24
C GLY A 4 -10.69 7.22 3.28
N LYS A 5 -11.82 6.51 3.23
CA LYS A 5 -12.94 6.86 2.32
C LYS A 5 -13.50 8.27 2.57
N CYS A 6 -13.59 8.69 3.84
CA CYS A 6 -14.05 10.02 4.20
C CYS A 6 -13.06 11.09 3.71
N LEU A 7 -11.77 10.83 3.87
CA LEU A 7 -10.72 11.75 3.44
C LEU A 7 -10.61 11.83 1.91
N ASP A 8 -10.75 10.72 1.20
CA ASP A 8 -10.79 10.72 -0.27
C ASP A 8 -11.95 11.56 -0.81
N LEU A 9 -13.15 11.39 -0.24
CA LEU A 9 -14.31 12.19 -0.62
C LEU A 9 -14.09 13.68 -0.33
N ALA A 10 -13.53 14.02 0.83
CA ALA A 10 -13.23 15.41 1.20
C ALA A 10 -12.18 16.04 0.27
N LYS A 11 -11.12 15.29 -0.08
CA LYS A 11 -10.09 15.73 -1.04
C LYS A 11 -10.70 15.97 -2.42
N CYS A 12 -11.53 15.06 -2.89
CA CYS A 12 -12.23 15.18 -4.17
C CYS A 12 -13.11 16.43 -4.19
N ALA A 13 -13.93 16.63 -3.16
CA ALA A 13 -14.80 17.81 -3.03
C ALA A 13 -14.00 19.12 -2.97
N ALA A 14 -12.88 19.15 -2.23
CA ALA A 14 -12.01 20.33 -2.14
C ALA A 14 -11.35 20.65 -3.49
N THR A 15 -10.90 19.61 -4.23
CA THR A 15 -10.30 19.76 -5.55
C THR A 15 -11.27 20.41 -6.55
N PHE A 16 -12.50 19.91 -6.63
CA PHE A 16 -13.50 20.44 -7.55
C PHE A 16 -14.09 21.78 -7.09
N GLY A 17 -14.17 22.00 -5.76
CA GLY A 17 -14.66 23.24 -5.17
C GLY A 17 -13.63 24.35 -5.05
N GLY A 18 -12.35 24.09 -5.37
CA GLY A 18 -11.27 25.06 -5.18
C GLY A 18 -11.08 25.49 -3.72
N MET A 19 -11.31 24.56 -2.77
CA MET A 19 -11.29 24.85 -1.33
C MET A 19 -9.95 24.46 -0.71
N ASP A 20 -9.60 25.15 0.38
CA ASP A 20 -8.53 24.69 1.26
C ASP A 20 -8.99 23.46 2.06
N LEU A 21 -8.05 22.58 2.38
CA LEU A 21 -8.34 21.29 2.99
C LEU A 21 -7.46 20.98 4.18
N ILE A 22 -8.08 20.70 5.31
CA ILE A 22 -7.44 20.16 6.51
C ILE A 22 -7.87 18.71 6.67
N CYS A 23 -6.93 17.78 6.59
CA CYS A 23 -7.17 16.37 6.84
C CYS A 23 -6.80 15.99 8.27
N VAL A 24 -7.75 15.33 8.97
CA VAL A 24 -7.53 14.77 10.31
C VAL A 24 -7.81 13.27 10.27
N PRO A 25 -6.80 12.44 10.04
CA PRO A 25 -6.98 10.99 9.98
C PRO A 25 -7.28 10.40 11.36
N THR A 26 -8.25 9.50 11.42
CA THR A 26 -8.57 8.73 12.63
C THR A 26 -7.93 7.34 12.65
N SER A 27 -7.19 7.00 11.61
CA SER A 27 -6.40 5.77 11.48
C SER A 27 -5.30 5.96 10.45
N VAL A 28 -4.32 5.08 10.43
CA VAL A 28 -3.17 5.11 9.53
C VAL A 28 -3.10 3.87 8.63
N ALA A 29 -4.27 3.39 8.20
CA ALA A 29 -4.36 2.22 7.33
C ALA A 29 -3.80 2.45 5.91
N THR A 30 -3.63 3.70 5.49
CA THR A 30 -3.01 4.15 4.24
C THR A 30 -2.47 5.56 4.40
N CYS A 31 -1.69 6.05 3.42
CA CYS A 31 -1.20 7.43 3.40
C CYS A 31 -2.21 8.47 2.87
N VAL A 32 -3.48 8.11 2.77
CA VAL A 32 -4.54 8.91 2.12
C VAL A 32 -4.66 10.34 2.64
N ALA A 33 -4.39 10.58 3.93
CA ALA A 33 -4.52 11.92 4.52
C ALA A 33 -3.54 12.96 3.94
N SER A 34 -2.43 12.52 3.40
CA SER A 34 -1.35 13.36 2.87
C SER A 34 -1.03 13.13 1.39
N SER A 35 -1.66 12.13 0.76
CA SER A 35 -1.48 11.87 -0.67
C SER A 35 -2.30 12.84 -1.52
N SER A 36 -1.77 13.22 -2.68
CA SER A 36 -2.44 14.09 -3.67
C SER A 36 -3.34 13.32 -4.67
N VAL A 37 -3.78 12.12 -4.29
CA VAL A 37 -4.69 11.29 -5.09
C VAL A 37 -5.90 10.89 -4.24
N CYS A 38 -7.09 10.95 -4.83
CA CYS A 38 -8.34 10.46 -4.23
C CYS A 38 -8.79 9.22 -4.97
N ILE A 39 -9.15 8.17 -4.26
CA ILE A 39 -9.76 6.98 -4.86
C ILE A 39 -11.27 7.04 -4.66
N MET A 40 -11.99 6.98 -5.76
CA MET A 40 -13.46 6.96 -5.77
C MET A 40 -13.98 5.55 -5.89
N TYR A 41 -15.17 5.32 -5.34
CA TYR A 41 -15.79 4.00 -5.32
C TYR A 41 -17.28 4.10 -5.71
N HIS A 42 -17.74 3.13 -6.46
CA HIS A 42 -19.18 2.89 -6.66
C HIS A 42 -19.84 2.39 -5.36
N ASP A 43 -21.16 2.42 -5.31
CA ASP A 43 -21.95 1.95 -4.16
C ASP A 43 -21.73 0.46 -3.85
N ASP A 44 -21.38 -0.34 -4.86
CA ASP A 44 -21.04 -1.76 -4.71
C ASP A 44 -19.59 -1.99 -4.18
N GLY A 45 -18.83 -0.92 -3.95
CA GLY A 45 -17.46 -0.95 -3.42
C GLY A 45 -16.37 -1.16 -4.47
N LYS A 46 -16.70 -1.22 -5.75
CA LYS A 46 -15.72 -1.26 -6.84
C LYS A 46 -15.06 0.11 -7.03
N PRO A 47 -13.77 0.14 -7.40
CA PRO A 47 -13.13 1.41 -7.75
C PRO A 47 -13.81 2.07 -8.95
N ASP A 48 -14.11 3.36 -8.82
CA ASP A 48 -14.63 4.23 -9.89
C ASP A 48 -13.53 5.09 -10.51
N GLY A 49 -12.29 4.80 -10.19
CA GLY A 49 -11.12 5.51 -10.66
C GLY A 49 -10.43 6.35 -9.60
N SER A 50 -9.46 7.13 -10.05
CA SER A 50 -8.70 8.04 -9.19
C SER A 50 -8.81 9.47 -9.71
N VAL A 51 -8.86 10.43 -8.79
CA VAL A 51 -8.82 11.86 -9.08
C VAL A 51 -7.50 12.39 -8.52
N ALA A 52 -6.64 12.91 -9.39
CA ALA A 52 -5.46 13.63 -8.97
C ALA A 52 -5.90 15.01 -8.46
N MET A 53 -5.42 15.39 -7.28
CA MET A 53 -5.60 16.74 -6.77
C MET A 53 -4.75 17.71 -7.58
N ASN A 54 -5.21 18.94 -7.71
CA ASN A 54 -4.48 20.02 -8.36
C ASN A 54 -3.45 20.70 -7.42
N LYS A 55 -3.46 20.34 -6.16
CA LYS A 55 -2.51 20.78 -5.11
C LYS A 55 -2.39 19.72 -4.02
N GLU A 56 -1.36 19.82 -3.21
CA GLU A 56 -1.24 19.02 -1.99
C GLU A 56 -2.30 19.39 -0.95
N VAL A 57 -2.51 18.52 0.05
CA VAL A 57 -3.35 18.82 1.21
C VAL A 57 -2.72 19.98 1.99
N ASP A 58 -3.49 21.01 2.32
CA ASP A 58 -2.94 22.24 2.95
C ASP A 58 -2.43 21.96 4.36
N VAL A 59 -3.17 21.15 5.14
CA VAL A 59 -2.79 20.79 6.52
C VAL A 59 -3.20 19.35 6.82
N VAL A 60 -2.30 18.58 7.41
CA VAL A 60 -2.60 17.27 8.00
C VAL A 60 -2.38 17.37 9.52
N ILE A 61 -3.43 17.07 10.29
CA ILE A 61 -3.36 16.99 11.75
C ILE A 61 -3.44 15.51 12.15
N ALA A 62 -2.32 14.92 12.49
CA ALA A 62 -2.25 13.55 12.99
C ALA A 62 -2.30 13.57 14.53
N ASP A 63 -3.50 13.48 15.08
CA ASP A 63 -3.71 13.32 16.52
C ASP A 63 -3.33 11.87 16.91
N THR A 64 -2.19 11.70 17.58
CA THR A 64 -1.65 10.40 17.94
C THR A 64 -2.52 9.67 18.97
N ASP A 65 -3.21 10.39 19.84
CA ASP A 65 -4.11 9.80 20.84
C ASP A 65 -5.35 9.24 20.17
N VAL A 66 -5.94 9.97 19.21
CA VAL A 66 -7.06 9.47 18.41
C VAL A 66 -6.64 8.26 17.59
N ILE A 67 -5.52 8.34 16.88
CA ILE A 67 -5.01 7.24 16.04
C ILE A 67 -4.68 6.00 16.87
N ALA A 68 -4.17 6.17 18.10
CA ALA A 68 -3.86 5.07 19.01
C ALA A 68 -5.11 4.27 19.45
N THR A 69 -6.31 4.89 19.38
CA THR A 69 -7.58 4.20 19.68
C THR A 69 -8.11 3.36 18.52
N ALA A 70 -7.56 3.54 17.31
CA ALA A 70 -7.99 2.79 16.14
C ALA A 70 -7.69 1.28 16.32
N PRO A 71 -8.49 0.40 15.70
CA PRO A 71 -8.21 -1.03 15.74
C PRO A 71 -6.79 -1.34 15.25
N LYS A 72 -6.05 -2.20 15.96
CA LYS A 72 -4.69 -2.62 15.58
C LYS A 72 -4.59 -3.13 14.13
N ARG A 73 -5.68 -3.68 13.61
CA ARG A 73 -5.83 -4.10 12.22
C ARG A 73 -5.53 -2.97 11.23
N THR A 74 -5.94 -1.74 11.54
CA THR A 74 -5.70 -0.58 10.66
C THR A 74 -4.23 -0.15 10.68
N LEU A 75 -3.55 -0.28 11.81
CA LEU A 75 -2.12 -0.04 11.92
C LEU A 75 -1.33 -1.08 11.12
N ALA A 76 -1.65 -2.37 11.28
CA ALA A 76 -1.03 -3.45 10.51
C ALA A 76 -1.19 -3.26 9.01
N ALA A 77 -2.41 -2.92 8.56
CA ALA A 77 -2.69 -2.63 7.15
C ALA A 77 -1.83 -1.47 6.62
N GLY A 78 -1.71 -0.38 7.37
CA GLY A 78 -0.87 0.77 6.97
C GLY A 78 0.61 0.47 6.95
N ILE A 79 1.10 -0.35 7.88
CA ILE A 79 2.49 -0.81 7.88
C ILE A 79 2.79 -1.58 6.59
N PHE A 80 1.90 -2.48 6.16
CA PHE A 80 2.14 -3.26 4.94
C PHE A 80 1.86 -2.50 3.65
N ASP A 81 0.94 -1.54 3.64
CA ASP A 81 0.81 -0.57 2.53
C ASP A 81 2.12 0.20 2.31
N SER A 82 2.78 0.58 3.40
CA SER A 82 4.06 1.30 3.36
C SER A 82 5.26 0.39 3.02
N ILE A 83 5.31 -0.82 3.57
CA ILE A 83 6.34 -1.83 3.26
C ILE A 83 6.33 -2.18 1.77
N ALA A 84 5.16 -2.23 1.14
CA ALA A 84 5.00 -2.56 -0.28
C ALA A 84 5.81 -1.65 -1.21
N LYS A 85 6.06 -0.40 -0.81
CA LYS A 85 6.75 0.59 -1.65
C LYS A 85 8.13 0.13 -2.11
N LEU A 86 8.92 -0.52 -1.25
CA LEU A 86 10.26 -0.97 -1.65
C LEU A 86 10.22 -2.09 -2.70
N PRO A 87 9.58 -3.26 -2.46
CA PRO A 87 9.57 -4.33 -3.44
C PRO A 87 8.92 -3.93 -4.78
N GLU A 88 7.97 -2.98 -4.77
CA GLU A 88 7.37 -2.45 -5.98
C GLU A 88 8.29 -1.50 -6.75
N VAL A 89 9.00 -0.61 -6.06
CA VAL A 89 9.98 0.30 -6.70
C VAL A 89 11.09 -0.49 -7.37
N ILE A 90 11.61 -1.55 -6.74
CA ILE A 90 12.69 -2.36 -7.33
C ILE A 90 12.20 -3.35 -8.41
N HIS A 91 10.90 -3.59 -8.54
CA HIS A 91 10.32 -4.41 -9.60
C HIS A 91 10.70 -3.90 -11.00
N ASN A 92 10.60 -2.59 -11.18
CA ASN A 92 10.79 -1.94 -12.47
C ASN A 92 12.09 -1.14 -12.56
N THR A 93 12.92 -1.15 -11.51
CA THR A 93 14.04 -0.21 -11.41
C THR A 93 15.19 -0.82 -10.64
N ASN A 94 16.29 -1.09 -11.34
CA ASN A 94 17.54 -1.43 -10.68
C ASN A 94 18.27 -0.14 -10.30
N VAL A 95 17.95 0.41 -9.13
CA VAL A 95 18.52 1.68 -8.66
C VAL A 95 19.65 1.42 -7.68
N ASN A 96 20.88 1.41 -8.16
CA ASN A 96 22.07 1.33 -7.34
C ASN A 96 22.69 2.71 -7.07
N SER A 97 22.42 3.68 -7.92
CA SER A 97 23.01 5.01 -7.87
C SER A 97 22.08 6.06 -8.50
N TYR A 98 22.15 7.30 -8.01
CA TYR A 98 21.46 8.44 -8.64
C TYR A 98 21.89 8.68 -10.11
N ARG A 99 23.00 8.06 -10.53
CA ARG A 99 23.51 8.17 -11.91
C ARG A 99 22.83 7.20 -12.89
N ASP A 100 22.16 6.18 -12.35
CA ASP A 100 21.59 5.10 -13.16
C ASP A 100 20.10 5.36 -13.50
N CYS A 101 19.51 6.40 -12.93
CA CYS A 101 18.08 6.70 -13.08
C CYS A 101 17.77 8.18 -12.93
N THR A 102 16.50 8.56 -13.11
CA THR A 102 16.05 9.92 -12.82
C THR A 102 16.06 10.20 -11.31
N LEU A 103 16.10 11.49 -10.94
CA LEU A 103 16.12 11.91 -9.54
C LEU A 103 14.89 11.38 -8.77
N GLU A 104 13.72 11.41 -9.40
CA GLU A 104 12.46 10.92 -8.81
C GLU A 104 12.57 9.42 -8.46
N LYS A 105 13.06 8.62 -9.39
CA LYS A 105 13.26 7.17 -9.15
C LYS A 105 14.26 6.91 -8.04
N TYR A 106 15.34 7.67 -8.00
CA TYR A 106 16.33 7.57 -6.93
C TYR A 106 15.75 7.92 -5.56
N ILE A 107 15.03 9.05 -5.47
CA ILE A 107 14.35 9.47 -4.22
C ILE A 107 13.34 8.41 -3.79
N CYS A 108 12.53 7.87 -4.70
CA CYS A 108 11.59 6.79 -4.41
C CYS A 108 12.30 5.57 -3.83
N ALA A 109 13.38 5.12 -4.44
CA ALA A 109 14.13 3.93 -3.99
C ALA A 109 14.75 4.13 -2.60
N VAL A 110 15.40 5.29 -2.37
CA VAL A 110 16.04 5.59 -1.08
C VAL A 110 15.01 5.71 0.04
N ASN A 111 13.92 6.44 -0.19
CA ASN A 111 12.87 6.59 0.82
C ASN A 111 12.13 5.28 1.07
N SER A 112 11.81 4.50 0.03
CA SER A 112 11.18 3.19 0.19
C SER A 112 12.04 2.23 1.00
N LYS A 113 13.38 2.27 0.80
CA LYS A 113 14.31 1.47 1.60
C LYS A 113 14.34 1.91 3.07
N ALA A 114 14.30 3.21 3.33
CA ALA A 114 14.24 3.74 4.69
C ALA A 114 12.94 3.33 5.39
N ILE A 115 11.78 3.47 4.71
CA ILE A 115 10.47 3.04 5.18
C ILE A 115 10.48 1.54 5.52
N TYR A 116 10.92 0.71 4.58
CA TYR A 116 10.98 -0.74 4.73
C TYR A 116 11.82 -1.16 5.94
N ASN A 117 13.05 -0.67 6.05
CA ASN A 117 13.96 -1.02 7.13
C ASN A 117 13.40 -0.61 8.50
N PHE A 118 12.81 0.59 8.58
CA PHE A 118 12.21 1.08 9.81
C PHE A 118 11.00 0.24 10.24
N LEU A 119 10.07 -0.02 9.33
CA LEU A 119 8.85 -0.78 9.65
C LEU A 119 9.11 -2.27 9.89
N MET A 120 10.07 -2.87 9.20
CA MET A 120 10.51 -4.23 9.51
C MET A 120 11.15 -4.34 10.89
N GLY A 121 11.88 -3.30 11.33
CA GLY A 121 12.51 -3.28 12.65
C GLY A 121 11.56 -2.96 13.80
N GLU A 122 10.67 -1.98 13.63
CA GLU A 122 9.83 -1.46 14.72
C GLU A 122 8.38 -1.91 14.67
N GLY A 123 7.93 -2.48 13.56
CA GLY A 123 6.53 -2.81 13.33
C GLY A 123 5.93 -3.72 14.40
N CYS A 124 6.62 -4.81 14.80
CA CYS A 124 6.16 -5.70 15.87
C CYS A 124 6.04 -4.95 17.20
N ASN A 125 7.07 -4.19 17.58
CA ASN A 125 7.09 -3.43 18.82
C ASN A 125 5.89 -2.47 18.91
N VAL A 126 5.62 -1.72 17.84
CA VAL A 126 4.51 -0.76 17.83
C VAL A 126 3.15 -1.47 17.76
N TYR A 127 3.05 -2.56 17.00
CA TYR A 127 1.82 -3.35 16.95
C TYR A 127 1.43 -3.93 18.32
N ASP A 128 2.40 -4.43 19.08
CA ASP A 128 2.15 -5.03 20.40
C ASP A 128 1.87 -3.97 21.47
N ASN A 129 2.70 -2.93 21.53
CA ASN A 129 2.79 -2.01 22.65
C ASN A 129 2.14 -0.63 22.39
N GLY A 130 1.79 -0.30 21.14
CA GLY A 130 1.18 0.99 20.80
C GLY A 130 1.99 2.19 21.32
N VAL A 131 1.34 3.05 22.10
CA VAL A 131 1.99 4.25 22.72
C VAL A 131 3.18 3.85 23.59
N ALA A 132 3.08 2.74 24.33
CA ALA A 132 4.14 2.27 25.24
C ALA A 132 5.43 1.82 24.49
N SER A 133 5.36 1.60 23.18
CA SER A 133 6.53 1.30 22.35
C SER A 133 7.54 2.46 22.27
N GLY A 134 7.09 3.69 22.54
CA GLY A 134 7.84 4.91 22.30
C GLY A 134 8.10 5.25 20.83
N ARG A 135 7.53 4.46 19.88
CA ARG A 135 7.74 4.58 18.43
C ARG A 135 6.46 4.77 17.62
N LEU A 136 5.29 4.82 18.27
CA LEU A 136 4.02 4.93 17.57
C LEU A 136 3.96 6.18 16.68
N THR A 137 4.42 7.34 17.17
CA THR A 137 4.46 8.58 16.38
C THR A 137 5.32 8.43 15.13
N ASP A 138 6.47 7.78 15.24
CA ASP A 138 7.39 7.57 14.11
C ASP A 138 6.74 6.65 13.05
N VAL A 139 6.02 5.61 13.46
CA VAL A 139 5.27 4.72 12.55
C VAL A 139 4.11 5.48 11.89
N ILE A 140 3.37 6.30 12.65
CA ILE A 140 2.29 7.15 12.11
C ILE A 140 2.86 8.09 11.03
N LEU A 141 3.95 8.79 11.31
CA LEU A 141 4.60 9.69 10.35
C LEU A 141 5.14 8.96 9.14
N THR A 142 5.65 7.74 9.33
CA THR A 142 6.13 6.91 8.22
C THR A 142 4.97 6.50 7.31
N ASN A 143 3.86 6.02 7.87
CA ASN A 143 2.69 5.61 7.09
C ASN A 143 2.01 6.79 6.39
N LEU A 144 1.89 7.93 7.06
CA LEU A 144 1.25 9.10 6.47
C LEU A 144 2.19 9.86 5.54
N LEU A 145 3.32 10.35 6.05
CA LEU A 145 4.16 11.33 5.37
C LEU A 145 5.20 10.69 4.44
N HIS A 146 6.04 9.79 4.93
CA HIS A 146 7.11 9.21 4.11
C HIS A 146 6.54 8.40 2.94
N THR A 147 5.48 7.62 3.19
CA THR A 147 4.81 6.84 2.15
C THR A 147 4.15 7.75 1.11
N SER A 148 3.57 8.86 1.52
CA SER A 148 3.01 9.87 0.63
C SER A 148 4.07 10.55 -0.24
N VAL A 149 5.25 10.86 0.33
CA VAL A 149 6.38 11.39 -0.45
C VAL A 149 6.79 10.44 -1.58
N VAL A 150 6.91 9.14 -1.28
CA VAL A 150 7.21 8.13 -2.33
C VAL A 150 6.09 8.11 -3.37
N SER A 151 4.83 8.15 -2.96
CA SER A 151 3.68 8.20 -3.87
C SER A 151 3.66 9.44 -4.74
N GLY A 152 3.98 10.60 -4.18
CA GLY A 152 4.04 11.88 -4.88
C GLY A 152 5.12 11.92 -5.97
N PHE A 153 6.34 11.47 -5.66
CA PHE A 153 7.45 11.46 -6.63
C PHE A 153 7.24 10.45 -7.77
N SER A 154 6.49 9.39 -7.55
CA SER A 154 6.21 8.42 -8.61
C SER A 154 5.06 8.81 -9.52
N CYS A 155 4.33 9.87 -9.20
CA CYS A 155 3.07 10.27 -9.88
C CYS A 155 2.09 9.10 -10.04
N GLY A 156 2.16 8.11 -9.15
CA GLY A 156 1.38 6.89 -9.23
C GLY A 156 1.83 5.87 -10.27
N VAL A 157 2.69 6.24 -11.22
CA VAL A 157 3.04 5.41 -12.38
C VAL A 157 4.03 4.28 -12.05
N ASN A 158 4.93 4.50 -11.11
CA ASN A 158 5.98 3.52 -10.75
C ASN A 158 5.62 2.73 -9.47
N GLN A 159 4.40 2.80 -8.99
CA GLN A 159 3.94 2.13 -7.78
C GLN A 159 2.90 1.05 -8.02
N LEU A 160 2.33 0.99 -9.21
CA LEU A 160 1.47 -0.10 -9.63
C LEU A 160 2.34 -1.24 -10.15
N ALA A 161 3.01 -1.92 -9.25
CA ALA A 161 3.60 -3.21 -9.50
C ALA A 161 2.64 -4.31 -8.98
N LEU A 162 3.15 -5.46 -8.59
CA LEU A 162 2.29 -6.61 -8.30
C LEU A 162 1.49 -6.47 -7.00
N ALA A 163 2.04 -5.80 -5.97
CA ALA A 163 1.35 -5.71 -4.69
C ALA A 163 0.07 -4.87 -4.79
N HIS A 164 0.15 -3.67 -5.33
CA HIS A 164 -1.04 -2.84 -5.58
C HIS A 164 -1.84 -3.32 -6.79
N GLY A 165 -1.21 -3.95 -7.78
CA GLY A 165 -1.89 -4.61 -8.89
C GLY A 165 -2.82 -5.73 -8.42
N LEU A 166 -2.40 -6.54 -7.43
CA LEU A 166 -3.27 -7.53 -6.80
C LEU A 166 -4.46 -6.86 -6.13
N TYR A 167 -4.22 -5.79 -5.36
CA TYR A 167 -5.31 -5.03 -4.74
C TYR A 167 -6.34 -4.56 -5.77
N ASP A 168 -5.89 -3.96 -6.87
CA ASP A 168 -6.77 -3.45 -7.91
C ASP A 168 -7.58 -4.57 -8.57
N CYS A 169 -6.93 -5.70 -8.89
CA CYS A 169 -7.60 -6.87 -9.44
C CYS A 169 -8.67 -7.40 -8.48
N VAL A 170 -8.33 -7.55 -7.21
CA VAL A 170 -9.25 -8.06 -6.18
C VAL A 170 -10.46 -7.13 -6.04
N ARG A 171 -10.25 -5.81 -6.04
CA ARG A 171 -11.37 -4.85 -5.93
C ARG A 171 -12.25 -4.81 -7.17
N ARG A 172 -11.74 -5.17 -8.34
CA ARG A 172 -12.53 -5.21 -9.59
C ARG A 172 -13.25 -6.53 -9.79
N SER A 173 -12.55 -7.64 -9.54
CA SER A 173 -13.00 -8.97 -9.93
C SER A 173 -13.50 -9.82 -8.77
N PHE A 174 -13.07 -9.54 -7.53
CA PHE A 174 -13.37 -10.31 -6.32
C PHE A 174 -13.91 -9.42 -5.19
N THR A 175 -14.68 -8.38 -5.56
CA THR A 175 -15.18 -7.35 -4.63
C THR A 175 -15.99 -7.94 -3.48
N LYS A 176 -16.83 -8.95 -3.78
CA LYS A 176 -17.70 -9.59 -2.77
C LYS A 176 -16.90 -10.46 -1.81
N GLU A 177 -16.00 -11.27 -2.35
CA GLU A 177 -15.16 -12.22 -1.61
C GLU A 177 -14.28 -11.47 -0.61
N ALA A 178 -13.63 -10.40 -1.05
CA ALA A 178 -12.72 -9.60 -0.24
C ALA A 178 -13.36 -8.32 0.35
N SER A 179 -14.70 -8.23 0.41
CA SER A 179 -15.41 -7.02 0.86
C SER A 179 -15.05 -6.57 2.29
N HIS A 180 -14.70 -7.53 3.14
CA HIS A 180 -14.33 -7.31 4.55
C HIS A 180 -12.84 -6.98 4.75
N MET A 181 -12.03 -7.05 3.70
CA MET A 181 -10.59 -6.79 3.77
C MET A 181 -10.27 -5.30 3.64
N LEU A 182 -9.28 -4.85 4.40
CA LEU A 182 -8.70 -3.52 4.25
C LEU A 182 -7.75 -3.48 3.04
N HIS A 183 -7.46 -2.27 2.55
CA HIS A 183 -6.51 -2.04 1.46
C HIS A 183 -5.17 -2.73 1.72
N GLY A 184 -4.52 -2.39 2.82
CA GLY A 184 -3.20 -2.91 3.17
C GLY A 184 -3.17 -4.42 3.48
N GLU A 185 -4.30 -5.05 3.79
CA GLU A 185 -4.37 -6.51 3.97
C GLU A 185 -4.26 -7.24 2.63
N ILE A 186 -4.91 -6.72 1.59
CA ILE A 186 -4.80 -7.27 0.25
C ILE A 186 -3.39 -6.98 -0.31
N VAL A 187 -2.90 -5.75 -0.12
CA VAL A 187 -1.55 -5.36 -0.50
C VAL A 187 -0.50 -6.24 0.17
N ALA A 188 -0.69 -6.63 1.43
CA ALA A 188 0.24 -7.51 2.15
C ALA A 188 0.41 -8.89 1.47
N VAL A 189 -0.68 -9.51 1.00
CA VAL A 189 -0.58 -10.74 0.19
C VAL A 189 0.18 -10.48 -1.11
N GLY A 190 -0.11 -9.34 -1.74
CA GLY A 190 0.60 -8.91 -2.94
C GLY A 190 2.09 -8.64 -2.70
N VAL A 191 2.49 -8.21 -1.49
CA VAL A 191 3.92 -8.05 -1.13
C VAL A 191 4.64 -9.39 -1.20
N LEU A 192 4.05 -10.48 -0.68
CA LEU A 192 4.68 -11.80 -0.78
C LEU A 192 4.86 -12.23 -2.24
N MET A 193 3.82 -12.06 -3.07
CA MET A 193 3.90 -12.32 -4.51
C MET A 193 4.99 -11.47 -5.17
N GLN A 194 5.06 -10.17 -4.86
CA GLN A 194 6.08 -9.27 -5.40
C GLN A 194 7.49 -9.68 -5.02
N LEU A 195 7.72 -10.09 -3.77
CA LEU A 195 9.02 -10.56 -3.29
C LEU A 195 9.47 -11.85 -4.00
N HIS A 196 8.57 -12.82 -4.18
CA HIS A 196 8.84 -14.01 -4.97
C HIS A 196 9.15 -13.66 -6.43
N PHE A 197 8.36 -12.82 -7.03
CA PHE A 197 8.58 -12.33 -8.39
C PHE A 197 9.94 -11.61 -8.52
N ASN A 198 10.36 -10.82 -7.55
CA ASN A 198 11.66 -10.15 -7.50
C ASN A 198 12.83 -11.11 -7.22
N GLN A 199 12.57 -12.41 -7.01
CA GLN A 199 13.58 -13.40 -6.61
C GLN A 199 14.33 -13.00 -5.32
N THR A 200 13.60 -12.37 -4.39
CA THR A 200 14.11 -12.06 -3.06
C THR A 200 14.51 -13.34 -2.33
N SER A 201 15.51 -13.27 -1.45
CA SER A 201 15.97 -14.46 -0.74
C SER A 201 14.84 -15.09 0.09
N GLU A 202 14.80 -16.41 0.15
CA GLU A 202 13.84 -17.16 0.97
C GLU A 202 13.86 -16.76 2.45
N ARG A 203 15.01 -16.32 2.93
CA ARG A 203 15.18 -15.81 4.29
C ARG A 203 14.37 -14.53 4.47
N ASP A 204 14.54 -13.55 3.59
CA ASP A 204 13.88 -12.25 3.70
C ASP A 204 12.37 -12.39 3.51
N ILE A 205 11.92 -13.28 2.59
CA ILE A 205 10.49 -13.57 2.41
C ILE A 205 9.90 -14.18 3.69
N LYS A 206 10.60 -15.09 4.35
CA LYS A 206 10.16 -15.68 5.63
C LYS A 206 10.09 -14.63 6.75
N GLU A 207 11.02 -13.68 6.79
CA GLU A 207 10.99 -12.57 7.77
C GLU A 207 9.77 -11.69 7.56
N VAL A 208 9.46 -11.29 6.32
CA VAL A 208 8.25 -10.52 6.00
C VAL A 208 6.98 -11.29 6.33
N ARG A 209 6.91 -12.57 5.96
CA ARG A 209 5.77 -13.44 6.28
C ARG A 209 5.58 -13.61 7.78
N ALA A 210 6.66 -13.73 8.55
CA ALA A 210 6.58 -13.82 10.01
C ALA A 210 5.98 -12.54 10.62
N LEU A 211 6.36 -11.36 10.11
CA LEU A 211 5.77 -10.09 10.51
C LEU A 211 4.26 -10.03 10.18
N MET A 212 3.85 -10.50 9.00
CA MET A 212 2.43 -10.59 8.63
C MET A 212 1.63 -11.47 9.60
N VAL A 213 2.14 -12.68 9.86
CA VAL A 213 1.50 -13.63 10.79
C VAL A 213 1.40 -13.03 12.19
N HIS A 214 2.45 -12.39 12.68
CA HIS A 214 2.46 -11.72 13.98
C HIS A 214 1.38 -10.63 14.06
N MET A 215 1.20 -9.85 13.01
CA MET A 215 0.19 -8.80 12.91
C MET A 215 -1.19 -9.30 12.50
N GLN A 216 -1.40 -10.62 12.41
CA GLN A 216 -2.66 -11.25 12.02
C GLN A 216 -3.16 -10.85 10.63
N LEU A 217 -2.25 -10.54 9.72
CA LEU A 217 -2.57 -10.23 8.32
C LEU A 217 -2.73 -11.53 7.49
N PRO A 218 -3.55 -11.51 6.44
CA PRO A 218 -3.63 -12.62 5.50
C PRO A 218 -2.29 -12.80 4.77
N THR A 219 -1.95 -14.06 4.50
CA THR A 219 -0.71 -14.45 3.79
C THR A 219 -0.98 -15.27 2.54
N THR A 220 -2.25 -15.49 2.20
CA THR A 220 -2.68 -16.28 1.03
C THR A 220 -3.95 -15.72 0.41
N LEU A 221 -4.20 -16.03 -0.86
CA LEU A 221 -5.46 -15.70 -1.55
C LEU A 221 -6.67 -16.29 -0.85
N ALA A 222 -6.57 -17.53 -0.36
CA ALA A 222 -7.66 -18.19 0.36
C ALA A 222 -8.09 -17.40 1.61
N GLN A 223 -7.15 -16.79 2.33
CA GLN A 223 -7.46 -15.93 3.47
C GLN A 223 -8.10 -14.60 3.07
N LEU A 224 -7.96 -14.17 1.81
CA LEU A 224 -8.74 -13.06 1.25
C LEU A 224 -10.17 -13.46 0.84
N GLY A 225 -10.52 -14.74 0.94
CA GLY A 225 -11.78 -15.31 0.46
C GLY A 225 -11.75 -15.73 -1.01
N ILE A 226 -10.59 -15.71 -1.64
CA ILE A 226 -10.41 -16.05 -3.05
C ILE A 226 -9.84 -17.46 -3.15
N GLU A 227 -10.62 -18.39 -3.71
CA GLU A 227 -10.15 -19.75 -3.92
C GLU A 227 -9.05 -19.78 -5.00
N PRO A 228 -7.87 -20.39 -4.73
CA PRO A 228 -6.77 -20.43 -5.68
C PRO A 228 -6.95 -21.55 -6.73
N ASN A 229 -8.05 -21.48 -7.50
CA ASN A 229 -8.32 -22.37 -8.64
C ASN A 229 -7.82 -21.75 -9.95
N GLU A 230 -7.73 -22.57 -11.01
CA GLU A 230 -7.22 -22.14 -12.32
C GLU A 230 -7.98 -20.94 -12.92
N GLU A 231 -9.29 -20.84 -12.72
CA GLU A 231 -10.10 -19.73 -13.23
C GLU A 231 -9.73 -18.42 -12.54
N ASN A 232 -9.69 -18.41 -11.22
CA ASN A 232 -9.33 -17.22 -10.44
C ASN A 232 -7.87 -16.81 -10.67
N LEU A 233 -6.94 -17.79 -10.73
CA LEU A 233 -5.54 -17.51 -11.05
C LEU A 233 -5.39 -16.91 -12.45
N ARG A 234 -6.15 -17.40 -13.44
CA ARG A 234 -6.16 -16.82 -14.79
C ARG A 234 -6.58 -15.35 -14.76
N VAL A 235 -7.67 -15.02 -14.08
CA VAL A 235 -8.15 -13.63 -13.95
C VAL A 235 -7.07 -12.74 -13.32
N LEU A 236 -6.41 -13.20 -12.26
CA LEU A 236 -5.33 -12.47 -11.59
C LEU A 236 -4.14 -12.24 -12.53
N VAL A 237 -3.67 -13.28 -13.19
CA VAL A 237 -2.49 -13.22 -14.08
C VAL A 237 -2.75 -12.31 -15.28
N GLU A 238 -3.89 -12.47 -15.96
CA GLU A 238 -4.28 -11.63 -17.11
C GLU A 238 -4.36 -10.16 -16.71
N TYR A 239 -4.96 -9.87 -15.55
CA TYR A 239 -5.04 -8.50 -15.04
C TYR A 239 -3.65 -7.93 -14.74
N LEU A 240 -2.81 -8.66 -14.01
CA LEU A 240 -1.48 -8.19 -13.61
C LEU A 240 -0.58 -7.95 -14.83
N ILE A 241 -0.59 -8.84 -15.82
CA ILE A 241 0.17 -8.63 -17.08
C ILE A 241 -0.29 -7.35 -17.78
N SER A 242 -1.60 -7.11 -17.84
CA SER A 242 -2.14 -5.96 -18.56
C SER A 242 -1.96 -4.62 -17.83
N SER A 243 -1.84 -4.64 -16.49
CA SER A 243 -1.91 -3.42 -15.66
C SER A 243 -0.57 -2.99 -15.05
N THR A 244 0.41 -3.91 -14.93
CA THR A 244 1.66 -3.62 -14.21
C THR A 244 2.90 -3.51 -15.09
N GLY A 245 2.74 -3.43 -16.40
CA GLY A 245 3.84 -3.31 -17.35
C GLY A 245 4.65 -4.60 -17.56
N LEU A 246 4.15 -5.75 -17.07
CA LEU A 246 4.68 -7.07 -17.38
C LEU A 246 4.40 -7.43 -18.84
N CYS A 247 5.17 -8.35 -19.38
CA CYS A 247 4.91 -8.94 -20.69
C CYS A 247 4.54 -10.44 -20.58
N LEU A 248 4.05 -11.03 -21.67
CA LEU A 248 3.69 -12.44 -21.67
C LEU A 248 4.85 -13.38 -21.31
N ALA A 249 6.10 -12.96 -21.52
CA ALA A 249 7.27 -13.76 -21.10
C ALA A 249 7.40 -13.86 -19.57
N ASP A 250 6.79 -12.93 -18.82
CA ASP A 250 6.81 -12.93 -17.35
C ASP A 250 5.73 -13.85 -16.75
N GLU A 251 4.78 -14.36 -17.55
CA GLU A 251 3.64 -15.14 -17.05
C GLU A 251 4.07 -16.35 -16.22
N THR A 252 5.03 -17.13 -16.72
CA THR A 252 5.52 -18.32 -15.99
C THR A 252 6.06 -17.95 -14.61
N ARG A 253 6.83 -16.87 -14.53
CA ARG A 253 7.40 -16.37 -13.28
C ARG A 253 6.33 -15.81 -12.35
N LEU A 254 5.32 -15.15 -12.92
CA LEU A 254 4.18 -14.63 -12.14
C LEU A 254 3.33 -15.77 -11.55
N ARG A 255 3.11 -16.86 -12.30
CA ARG A 255 2.38 -18.03 -11.79
C ARG A 255 3.14 -18.81 -10.71
N GLN A 256 4.45 -18.65 -10.62
CA GLN A 256 5.29 -19.26 -9.58
C GLN A 256 5.39 -18.38 -8.32
N ALA A 257 5.12 -17.09 -8.45
CA ALA A 257 5.16 -16.11 -7.35
C ALA A 257 3.87 -16.12 -6.52
#